data_47c730f7c2241b6f302ea9a5ae1e5acc
#
_entry.id   47c730f7c2241b6f302ea9a5ae1e5acc
#
_cell.length_a   1.000
_cell.length_b   1.000
_cell.length_c   1.000
_cell.angle_alpha   90.00
_cell.angle_beta   90.00
_cell.angle_gamma   90.00
#
_symmetry.space_group_name_H-M   'P 1'
#
loop_
_entity.id
_entity.type
_entity.pdbx_description
1 polymer ?
#
loop_
_entity_poly.entity_id
_entity_poly.type
_entity_poly.pdbx_seq_one_letter_code
_entity_poly.pdbx_strand_id
1 'polypeptide(L)'
;MTSKPKTKVTFYNGLTTIGGPMIEVAYDKSHVLFDLGEVYRPELGLKMEDEDFATLLKYQLIGDVPDFYDPKVTGKEIDHERWEHSAAYISHLHLDHSKAMNLLAPEIPLYAGPLTAALLP
;
A
#
# COMPACT_ATOMS: atom_id res chain seq x y z
N MET A 1 32.66 0.16 10.45
CA MET A 1 32.23 1.45 9.88
C MET A 1 30.76 1.40 9.53
N THR A 2 30.01 2.33 10.05
CA THR A 2 28.58 2.41 9.75
C THR A 2 28.36 3.30 8.54
N SER A 3 27.68 2.78 7.53
CA SER A 3 27.31 3.59 6.37
C SER A 3 26.18 4.54 6.76
N LYS A 4 26.14 5.70 6.14
CA LYS A 4 25.04 6.65 6.33
C LYS A 4 23.76 6.06 5.74
N PRO A 5 22.60 6.28 6.38
CA PRO A 5 21.34 5.87 5.78
C PRO A 5 21.12 6.54 4.44
N LYS A 6 20.50 5.80 3.53
CA LYS A 6 20.17 6.31 2.20
C LYS A 6 18.67 6.26 2.00
N THR A 7 18.17 7.23 1.24
CA THR A 7 16.78 7.20 0.81
C THR A 7 16.62 6.13 -0.26
N LYS A 8 15.64 5.26 -0.08
CA LYS A 8 15.32 4.19 -1.03
C LYS A 8 13.89 4.35 -1.49
N VAL A 9 13.69 4.33 -2.81
CA VAL A 9 12.34 4.36 -3.41
C VAL A 9 12.09 3.01 -4.06
N THR A 10 11.01 2.37 -3.69
CA THR A 10 10.63 1.06 -4.22
C THR A 10 9.24 1.14 -4.85
N PHE A 11 9.14 0.71 -6.10
CA PHE A 11 7.87 0.62 -6.82
C PHE A 11 7.35 -0.80 -6.71
N TYR A 12 6.38 -1.01 -5.82
CA TYR A 12 5.80 -2.34 -5.63
C TYR A 12 4.76 -2.66 -6.67
N ASN A 13 4.14 -1.62 -7.24
CA ASN A 13 3.14 -1.80 -8.29
C ASN A 13 2.92 -0.48 -9.03
N GLY A 14 2.29 -0.54 -10.20
CA GLY A 14 1.84 0.66 -10.92
C GLY A 14 2.80 1.22 -11.95
N LEU A 15 3.98 0.62 -12.16
CA LEU A 15 4.94 1.16 -13.14
C LEU A 15 4.49 1.01 -14.59
N THR A 16 3.86 -0.13 -14.91
CA THR A 16 3.47 -0.45 -16.29
C THR A 16 2.00 -0.82 -16.40
N THR A 17 1.19 -0.43 -15.42
CA THR A 17 -0.21 -0.81 -15.34
C THR A 17 -1.12 0.41 -15.31
N ILE A 18 -2.41 0.18 -15.60
CA ILE A 18 -3.42 1.22 -15.44
C ILE A 18 -3.86 1.19 -13.99
N GLY A 19 -3.50 2.22 -13.23
CA GLY A 19 -3.78 2.30 -11.81
C GLY A 19 -2.92 1.36 -10.98
N GLY A 20 -3.28 1.20 -9.71
CA GLY A 20 -2.61 0.32 -8.77
C GLY A 20 -1.26 0.79 -8.26
N PRO A 21 -0.94 2.12 -8.22
CA PRO A 21 0.37 2.54 -7.76
C PRO A 21 0.57 2.24 -6.28
N MET A 22 1.74 1.73 -5.95
CA MET A 22 2.19 1.53 -4.58
C MET A 22 3.69 1.80 -4.55
N ILE A 23 4.06 2.95 -3.98
CA ILE A 23 5.44 3.44 -3.99
C ILE A 23 5.89 3.67 -2.56
N GLU A 24 6.92 2.95 -2.13
CA GLU A 24 7.50 3.14 -0.80
C GLU A 24 8.72 4.05 -0.89
N VAL A 25 8.75 5.05 0.00
CA VAL A 25 9.95 5.84 0.25
C VAL A 25 10.43 5.52 1.65
N ALA A 26 11.66 5.04 1.77
CA ALA A 26 12.24 4.62 3.03
C ALA A 26 13.53 5.38 3.31
N TYR A 27 13.71 5.76 4.57
CA TYR A 27 14.96 6.36 5.06
C TYR A 27 15.18 5.87 6.48
N ASP A 28 16.33 5.23 6.73
CA ASP A 28 16.69 4.67 8.03
C ASP A 28 15.60 3.73 8.56
N LYS A 29 14.92 4.08 9.65
CA LYS A 29 13.84 3.29 10.25
C LYS A 29 12.46 3.89 10.02
N SER A 30 12.34 4.74 9.02
CA SER A 30 11.09 5.39 8.65
C SER A 30 10.72 5.02 7.21
N HIS A 31 9.45 4.73 6.98
CA HIS A 31 8.97 4.51 5.62
C HIS A 31 7.55 5.04 5.43
N VAL A 32 7.27 5.49 4.22
CA VAL A 32 5.95 5.99 3.81
C VAL A 32 5.55 5.28 2.53
N LEU A 33 4.33 4.77 2.51
CA LEU A 33 3.74 4.18 1.32
C LEU A 33 2.81 5.21 0.65
N PHE A 34 3.11 5.54 -0.59
CA PHE A 34 2.29 6.46 -1.39
C PHE A 34 1.35 5.66 -2.26
N ASP A 35 0.06 5.85 -2.02
CA ASP A 35 -1.07 5.22 -2.66
C ASP A 35 -1.18 3.72 -2.36
N LEU A 36 -2.43 3.28 -2.25
CA LEU A 36 -2.83 1.89 -2.03
C LEU A 36 -3.87 1.54 -3.07
N GLY A 37 -3.45 1.57 -4.33
CA GLY A 37 -4.34 1.36 -5.44
C GLY A 37 -4.46 -0.10 -5.85
N GLU A 38 -5.44 -0.36 -6.69
CA GLU A 38 -5.64 -1.66 -7.32
C GLU A 38 -5.55 -1.48 -8.83
N VAL A 39 -4.83 -2.37 -9.48
CA VAL A 39 -4.69 -2.35 -10.95
C VAL A 39 -6.05 -2.62 -11.59
N TYR A 40 -6.40 -1.85 -12.61
CA TYR A 40 -7.64 -2.02 -13.35
C TYR A 40 -7.46 -3.14 -14.40
N ARG A 41 -8.07 -4.28 -14.13
CA ARG A 41 -8.00 -5.48 -14.97
C ARG A 41 -9.39 -6.09 -15.16
N PRO A 42 -10.31 -5.41 -15.89
CA PRO A 42 -11.70 -5.90 -16.04
C PRO A 42 -11.79 -7.21 -16.80
N GLU A 43 -10.81 -7.55 -17.64
CA GLU A 43 -10.77 -8.78 -18.39
C GLU A 43 -10.70 -10.04 -17.53
N LEU A 44 -10.28 -9.89 -16.25
CA LEU A 44 -10.24 -11.03 -15.32
C LEU A 44 -11.61 -11.46 -14.84
N GLY A 45 -12.62 -10.57 -14.97
CA GLY A 45 -13.99 -10.89 -14.58
C GLY A 45 -14.18 -11.17 -13.11
N LEU A 46 -13.31 -10.65 -12.24
CA LEU A 46 -13.41 -10.86 -10.80
C LEU A 46 -14.61 -10.13 -10.22
N LYS A 47 -15.35 -10.81 -9.35
CA LYS A 47 -16.46 -10.22 -8.59
C LYS A 47 -15.93 -9.69 -7.27
N MET A 48 -16.68 -8.79 -6.63
CA MET A 48 -16.29 -8.24 -5.33
C MET A 48 -16.05 -9.34 -4.29
N GLU A 49 -16.81 -10.40 -4.31
CA GLU A 49 -16.65 -11.53 -3.39
C GLU A 49 -15.38 -12.32 -3.60
N ASP A 50 -14.75 -12.18 -4.79
CA ASP A 50 -13.49 -12.87 -5.14
C ASP A 50 -12.26 -12.02 -4.82
N GLU A 51 -12.46 -10.77 -4.37
CA GLU A 51 -11.37 -9.82 -4.14
C GLU A 51 -10.78 -9.92 -2.73
N ASP A 52 -10.38 -11.12 -2.31
CA ASP A 52 -9.61 -11.28 -1.07
C ASP A 52 -8.13 -10.98 -1.32
N PHE A 53 -7.38 -10.88 -0.24
CA PHE A 53 -5.95 -10.52 -0.31
C PHE A 53 -5.16 -11.50 -1.17
N ALA A 54 -5.39 -12.80 -1.00
CA ALA A 54 -4.66 -13.83 -1.75
C ALA A 54 -4.94 -13.73 -3.25
N THR A 55 -6.20 -13.49 -3.64
CA THR A 55 -6.59 -13.34 -5.04
C THR A 55 -5.97 -12.10 -5.65
N LEU A 56 -5.99 -10.97 -4.92
CA LEU A 56 -5.41 -9.72 -5.39
C LEU A 56 -3.91 -9.86 -5.63
N LEU A 57 -3.19 -10.56 -4.75
CA LEU A 57 -1.76 -10.84 -4.94
C LEU A 57 -1.52 -11.78 -6.12
N LYS A 58 -2.34 -12.82 -6.23
CA LYS A 58 -2.20 -13.83 -7.30
C LYS A 58 -2.22 -13.21 -8.69
N TYR A 59 -3.12 -12.25 -8.90
CA TYR A 59 -3.27 -11.58 -10.19
C TYR A 59 -2.46 -10.28 -10.28
N GLN A 60 -1.64 -10.00 -9.26
CA GLN A 60 -0.80 -8.81 -9.20
C GLN A 60 -1.59 -7.50 -9.30
N LEU A 61 -2.79 -7.50 -8.75
CA LEU A 61 -3.64 -6.30 -8.70
C LEU A 61 -3.19 -5.33 -7.63
N ILE A 62 -2.52 -5.84 -6.59
CA ILE A 62 -1.89 -5.04 -5.56
C ILE A 62 -0.44 -5.50 -5.39
N GLY A 63 0.41 -4.63 -4.86
CA GLY A 63 1.81 -4.97 -4.57
C GLY A 63 1.94 -5.75 -3.27
N ASP A 64 2.90 -6.66 -3.21
CA ASP A 64 3.23 -7.38 -1.98
C ASP A 64 4.20 -6.54 -1.14
N VAL A 65 3.67 -5.47 -0.54
CA VAL A 65 4.47 -4.52 0.23
C VAL A 65 4.68 -5.05 1.64
N PRO A 66 5.93 -5.24 2.10
CA PRO A 66 6.17 -5.72 3.46
C PRO A 66 5.87 -4.64 4.49
N ASP A 67 5.37 -5.06 5.65
CA ASP A 67 5.22 -4.24 6.85
C ASP A 67 4.21 -3.09 6.76
N PHE A 68 3.24 -3.18 5.86
CA PHE A 68 2.13 -2.23 5.80
C PHE A 68 0.75 -2.89 5.95
N TYR A 69 0.60 -4.13 5.50
CA TYR A 69 -0.71 -4.78 5.54
C TYR A 69 -1.06 -5.32 6.92
N ASP A 70 -2.36 -5.34 7.22
CA ASP A 70 -2.89 -5.85 8.48
C ASP A 70 -2.47 -7.32 8.68
N PRO A 71 -1.84 -7.66 9.83
CA PRO A 71 -1.49 -9.04 10.13
C PRO A 71 -2.66 -10.02 10.08
N LYS A 72 -3.88 -9.55 10.34
CA LYS A 72 -5.08 -10.38 10.24
C LYS A 72 -5.36 -10.83 8.81
N VAL A 73 -4.87 -10.07 7.83
CA VAL A 73 -5.05 -10.37 6.40
C VAL A 73 -3.91 -11.22 5.87
N THR A 74 -2.68 -10.88 6.24
CA THR A 74 -1.48 -11.50 5.69
C THR A 74 -0.99 -12.70 6.49
N GLY A 75 -1.33 -12.77 7.77
CA GLY A 75 -0.75 -13.73 8.70
C GLY A 75 0.69 -13.43 9.09
N LYS A 76 1.20 -12.25 8.73
CA LYS A 76 2.57 -11.83 9.03
C LYS A 76 2.56 -10.58 9.88
N GLU A 77 3.30 -10.61 10.99
CA GLU A 77 3.43 -9.45 11.85
C GLU A 77 4.29 -8.37 11.21
N ILE A 78 4.02 -7.12 11.56
CA ILE A 78 4.85 -5.98 11.13
C ILE A 78 6.15 -5.99 11.92
N ASP A 79 7.27 -5.78 11.25
CA ASP A 79 8.59 -5.75 11.87
C ASP A 79 8.82 -4.39 12.53
N HIS A 80 8.47 -4.28 13.81
CA HIS A 80 8.62 -3.05 14.58
C HIS A 80 10.08 -2.73 14.95
N GLU A 81 10.97 -3.72 14.85
CA GLU A 81 12.40 -3.47 15.06
C GLU A 81 13.02 -2.81 13.84
N ARG A 82 12.55 -3.18 12.65
CA ARG A 82 13.02 -2.59 11.39
C ARG A 82 12.46 -1.18 11.20
N TRP A 83 11.18 -0.97 11.56
CA TRP A 83 10.48 0.28 11.27
C TRP A 83 9.98 0.94 12.55
N GLU A 84 10.56 2.08 12.90
CA GLU A 84 10.10 2.89 14.03
C GLU A 84 8.94 3.81 13.65
N HIS A 85 8.93 4.27 12.39
CA HIS A 85 7.91 5.18 11.88
C HIS A 85 7.36 4.69 10.55
N SER A 86 6.07 4.45 10.50
CA SER A 86 5.36 4.04 9.29
C SER A 86 4.19 4.95 9.04
N ALA A 87 3.92 5.27 7.78
CA ALA A 87 2.77 6.08 7.40
C ALA A 87 2.37 5.72 5.97
N ALA A 88 1.12 5.99 5.63
CA ALA A 88 0.63 5.86 4.26
C ALA A 88 -0.01 7.18 3.84
N TYR A 89 0.06 7.50 2.57
CA TYR A 89 -0.51 8.73 2.00
C TYR A 89 -1.29 8.39 0.74
N ILE A 90 -2.54 8.85 0.66
CA ILE A 90 -3.40 8.70 -0.51
C ILE A 90 -3.40 10.01 -1.29
N SER A 91 -2.97 9.95 -2.55
CA SER A 91 -2.88 11.15 -3.39
C SER A 91 -4.24 11.66 -3.81
N HIS A 92 -5.18 10.76 -4.12
CA HIS A 92 -6.57 11.12 -4.42
C HIS A 92 -7.49 9.90 -4.29
N LEU A 93 -8.81 10.13 -4.33
CA LEU A 93 -9.83 9.17 -3.91
C LEU A 93 -10.28 8.19 -5.02
N HIS A 94 -9.58 8.08 -6.11
CA HIS A 94 -9.91 7.08 -7.13
C HIS A 94 -9.54 5.69 -6.65
N LEU A 95 -10.34 4.68 -6.96
CA LEU A 95 -10.12 3.30 -6.49
C LEU A 95 -8.78 2.73 -6.93
N ASP A 96 -8.29 3.14 -8.10
CA ASP A 96 -6.98 2.72 -8.59
C ASP A 96 -5.82 3.29 -7.77
N HIS A 97 -6.09 4.22 -6.83
CA HIS A 97 -5.11 4.80 -5.92
C HIS A 97 -5.40 4.52 -4.45
N SER A 98 -6.61 4.08 -4.10
CA SER A 98 -7.03 4.00 -2.69
C SER A 98 -7.74 2.70 -2.31
N LYS A 99 -8.09 1.84 -3.26
CA LYS A 99 -8.94 0.69 -2.98
C LYS A 99 -8.35 -0.27 -1.94
N ALA A 100 -7.03 -0.43 -1.94
CA ALA A 100 -6.35 -1.34 -1.02
C ALA A 100 -6.14 -0.75 0.38
N MET A 101 -6.61 0.47 0.66
CA MET A 101 -6.44 1.09 1.98
C MET A 101 -7.09 0.29 3.11
N ASN A 102 -8.11 -0.52 2.79
CA ASN A 102 -8.76 -1.38 3.77
C ASN A 102 -7.88 -2.52 4.27
N LEU A 103 -6.79 -2.80 3.55
CA LEU A 103 -5.84 -3.85 3.91
C LEU A 103 -4.69 -3.33 4.77
N LEU A 104 -4.62 -2.00 4.95
CA LEU A 104 -3.58 -1.36 5.75
C LEU A 104 -3.73 -1.73 7.23
N ALA A 105 -2.61 -1.96 7.91
CA ALA A 105 -2.62 -2.24 9.33
C ALA A 105 -3.24 -1.06 10.10
N PRO A 106 -4.14 -1.31 11.06
CA PRO A 106 -4.84 -0.22 11.77
C PRO A 106 -3.92 0.74 12.53
N GLU A 107 -2.74 0.28 12.92
CA GLU A 107 -1.76 1.08 13.66
C GLU A 107 -1.00 2.08 12.79
N ILE A 108 -1.04 1.91 11.46
CA ILE A 108 -0.32 2.78 10.54
C ILE A 108 -1.20 3.98 10.19
N PRO A 109 -0.76 5.22 10.50
CA PRO A 109 -1.56 6.40 10.18
C PRO A 109 -1.68 6.60 8.67
N LEU A 110 -2.89 6.97 8.25
CA LEU A 110 -3.22 7.25 6.85
C LEU A 110 -3.42 8.74 6.68
N TYR A 111 -2.66 9.36 5.79
CA TYR A 111 -2.74 10.79 5.50
C TYR A 111 -3.31 11.01 4.10
N ALA A 112 -4.03 12.12 3.94
CA ALA A 112 -4.58 12.54 2.65
C ALA A 112 -4.72 14.05 2.64
N GLY A 113 -4.87 14.65 1.45
CA GLY A 113 -5.17 16.07 1.34
C GLY A 113 -6.53 16.38 1.96
N PRO A 114 -6.81 17.66 2.34
CA PRO A 114 -8.05 18.01 3.05
C PRO A 114 -9.33 17.60 2.33
N LEU A 115 -9.39 17.78 1.02
CA LEU A 115 -10.58 17.41 0.24
C LEU A 115 -10.75 15.88 0.19
N THR A 116 -9.68 15.16 -0.06
CA THR A 116 -9.71 13.69 -0.08
C THR A 116 -10.11 13.15 1.28
N ALA A 117 -9.53 13.67 2.35
CA ALA A 117 -9.84 13.24 3.72
C ALA A 117 -11.32 13.46 4.07
N ALA A 118 -11.92 14.56 3.60
CA ALA A 118 -13.33 14.87 3.83
C ALA A 118 -14.27 13.88 3.14
N LEU A 119 -13.82 13.23 2.05
CA LEU A 119 -14.63 12.29 1.28
C LEU A 119 -14.42 10.83 1.69
N LEU A 120 -13.40 10.54 2.50
CA LEU A 120 -13.17 9.19 3.01
C LEU A 120 -14.20 8.84 4.09
N PRO A 121 -14.71 7.58 4.11
CA PRO A 121 -15.63 7.13 5.14
C PRO A 121 -15.02 7.04 6.53
#